data_ff9e760c9923e2b2ed4c167f5e6b905b
#
_entry.id   ff9e760c9923e2b2ed4c167f5e6b905b
#
_cell.length_a   1.000
_cell.length_b   1.000
_cell.length_c   1.000
_cell.angle_alpha   90.00
_cell.angle_beta   90.00
_cell.angle_gamma   90.00
#
_symmetry.space_group_name_H-M   'P 1'
#
loop_
_entity.id
_entity.type
_entity.pdbx_description
1 polymer ?
#
loop_
_entity_poly.entity_id
_entity_poly.type
_entity_poly.pdbx_seq_one_letter_code
_entity_poly.pdbx_strand_id
1 'polypeptide(L)'
;MTDDDDDTDRYILDEHGHPVPCPDLLKWAMWMETNERRICLDMDEARDGGPRVRVSTVFLGVDYRLLPEQGPLPILWETMVFGGPLNGAQERYTSLEDALAGHQEMCQRVNAAMLPLKGTNGE
;
A
#
# COMPACT_ATOMS: atom_id res chain seq x y z
N MET A 1 -33.14 4.26 -4.98
CA MET A 1 -32.59 4.64 -4.71
C MET A 1 -31.38 4.34 -5.07
N THR A 2 -30.94 4.59 -5.54
CA THR A 2 -29.86 4.35 -6.22
C THR A 2 -28.67 4.86 -5.58
N ASP A 3 -28.79 5.65 -4.67
CA ASP A 3 -27.65 6.21 -4.07
C ASP A 3 -26.93 5.26 -3.21
N ASP A 4 -27.49 4.15 -2.92
CA ASP A 4 -26.83 3.19 -2.07
C ASP A 4 -25.58 2.66 -2.69
N ASP A 5 -25.50 2.64 -3.99
CA ASP A 5 -24.32 2.09 -4.64
C ASP A 5 -23.09 2.94 -4.38
N ASP A 6 -23.27 4.23 -4.20
CA ASP A 6 -22.13 5.09 -3.98
C ASP A 6 -21.80 5.26 -2.51
N ASP A 7 -22.57 4.64 -1.65
CA ASP A 7 -22.43 4.87 -0.26
C ASP A 7 -21.75 3.72 0.43
N THR A 8 -20.84 3.08 -0.19
CA THR A 8 -20.13 1.98 0.42
C THR A 8 -18.67 2.36 0.60
N ASP A 9 -18.04 1.76 1.60
CA ASP A 9 -16.61 1.94 1.76
C ASP A 9 -15.87 0.73 1.22
N ARG A 10 -16.54 -0.17 0.53
CA ARG A 10 -15.90 -1.35 -0.07
C ARG A 10 -15.70 -1.13 -1.55
N TYR A 11 -14.52 -1.46 -2.04
CA TYR A 11 -14.13 -1.25 -3.43
C TYR A 11 -13.42 -2.48 -3.98
N ILE A 12 -13.53 -2.66 -5.27
CA ILE A 12 -12.75 -3.65 -6.00
C ILE A 12 -12.11 -2.92 -7.17
N LEU A 13 -11.22 -3.59 -7.88
CA LEU A 13 -10.59 -2.99 -9.07
C LEU A 13 -11.24 -3.56 -10.31
N ASP A 14 -11.46 -2.70 -11.30
CA ASP A 14 -11.99 -3.18 -12.57
C ASP A 14 -10.85 -3.75 -13.40
N GLU A 15 -11.15 -4.10 -14.64
CA GLU A 15 -10.15 -4.78 -15.48
C GLU A 15 -8.98 -3.88 -15.82
N HIS A 16 -9.12 -2.58 -15.63
CA HIS A 16 -8.01 -1.65 -15.90
C HIS A 16 -7.31 -1.23 -14.62
N GLY A 17 -7.67 -1.80 -13.49
CA GLY A 17 -7.04 -1.44 -12.24
C GLY A 17 -7.62 -0.21 -11.57
N HIS A 18 -8.79 0.24 -12.01
CA HIS A 18 -9.41 1.41 -11.39
C HIS A 18 -10.38 0.97 -10.30
N PRO A 19 -10.42 1.68 -9.18
CA PRO A 19 -11.31 1.28 -8.09
C PRO A 19 -12.76 1.60 -8.41
N VAL A 20 -13.64 0.66 -8.12
CA VAL A 20 -15.06 0.86 -8.29
C VAL A 20 -15.78 0.43 -7.01
N PRO A 21 -16.82 1.13 -6.62
CA PRO A 21 -17.56 0.75 -5.41
C PRO A 21 -18.18 -0.63 -5.56
N CYS A 22 -18.16 -1.39 -4.48
CA CYS A 22 -18.73 -2.73 -4.49
C CYS A 22 -19.53 -2.96 -3.22
N PRO A 23 -20.78 -2.48 -3.18
CA PRO A 23 -21.57 -2.60 -1.96
C PRO A 23 -22.03 -4.02 -1.66
N ASP A 24 -22.03 -4.90 -2.64
CA ASP A 24 -22.42 -6.29 -2.41
C ASP A 24 -21.32 -6.98 -1.63
N LEU A 25 -21.59 -7.30 -0.39
CA LEU A 25 -20.59 -7.85 0.51
C LEU A 25 -20.01 -9.16 0.01
N LEU A 26 -20.87 -10.04 -0.51
CA LEU A 26 -20.39 -11.33 -0.94
C LEU A 26 -19.52 -11.22 -2.20
N LYS A 27 -19.94 -10.38 -3.12
CA LYS A 27 -19.17 -10.17 -4.33
C LYS A 27 -17.81 -9.57 -3.99
N TRP A 28 -17.80 -8.60 -3.08
CA TRP A 28 -16.57 -7.96 -2.64
C TRP A 28 -15.64 -8.98 -1.98
N ALA A 29 -16.19 -9.80 -1.09
CA ALA A 29 -15.37 -10.79 -0.37
C ALA A 29 -14.77 -11.80 -1.33
N MET A 30 -15.53 -12.23 -2.33
CA MET A 30 -15.01 -13.18 -3.30
C MET A 30 -13.91 -12.55 -4.15
N TRP A 31 -14.08 -11.29 -4.52
CA TRP A 31 -13.05 -10.61 -5.30
C TRP A 31 -11.77 -10.46 -4.48
N MET A 32 -11.91 -10.08 -3.21
CA MET A 32 -10.73 -9.89 -2.35
C MET A 32 -9.98 -11.21 -2.15
N GLU A 33 -10.70 -12.31 -2.14
CA GLU A 33 -10.08 -13.59 -1.92
C GLU A 33 -9.41 -14.15 -3.16
N THR A 34 -9.93 -13.84 -4.33
CA THR A 34 -9.45 -14.47 -5.55
C THR A 34 -8.51 -13.59 -6.38
N ASN A 35 -8.30 -12.35 -5.98
CA ASN A 35 -7.44 -11.45 -6.74
C ASN A 35 -6.22 -11.03 -5.95
N GLU A 36 -5.12 -10.88 -6.65
CA GLU A 36 -3.89 -10.41 -6.01
C GLU A 36 -4.03 -8.94 -5.74
N ARG A 37 -3.90 -8.54 -4.49
CA ARG A 37 -4.06 -7.14 -4.11
C ARG A 37 -2.74 -6.42 -3.94
N ARG A 38 -1.63 -7.15 -3.95
CA ARG A 38 -0.34 -6.51 -3.82
C ARG A 38 0.09 -5.95 -5.17
N ILE A 39 0.30 -4.65 -5.21
CA ILE A 39 0.64 -3.96 -6.45
C ILE A 39 2.13 -3.99 -6.68
N CYS A 40 2.91 -3.76 -5.65
CA CYS A 40 4.35 -3.73 -5.75
C CYS A 40 4.98 -4.40 -4.56
N LEU A 41 6.09 -5.04 -4.79
CA LEU A 41 6.85 -5.65 -3.70
C LEU A 41 8.32 -5.53 -4.02
N ASP A 42 9.06 -4.85 -3.15
CA ASP A 42 10.51 -4.81 -3.25
C ASP A 42 11.08 -5.45 -2.01
N MET A 43 12.08 -6.29 -2.19
CA MET A 43 12.72 -6.97 -1.09
C MET A 43 14.21 -6.73 -1.17
N ASP A 44 14.80 -6.40 -0.04
CA ASP A 44 16.23 -6.23 0.03
C ASP A 44 16.77 -7.46 0.74
N GLU A 45 17.59 -8.21 0.04
CA GLU A 45 18.14 -9.43 0.61
C GLU A 45 19.06 -9.09 1.75
N ALA A 46 19.03 -9.91 2.75
CA ALA A 46 19.93 -9.72 3.87
C ALA A 46 21.36 -9.90 3.39
N ARG A 47 22.24 -9.01 3.82
CA ARG A 47 23.62 -9.13 3.49
C ARG A 47 24.38 -9.37 4.75
N ASP A 48 25.32 -10.26 4.70
CA ASP A 48 26.17 -10.51 5.86
C ASP A 48 25.36 -10.80 7.10
N GLY A 49 24.28 -11.52 6.94
CA GLY A 49 23.48 -11.86 8.07
C GLY A 49 22.59 -10.74 8.59
N GLY A 50 22.54 -9.63 7.88
CA GLY A 50 21.70 -8.51 8.31
C GLY A 50 20.23 -8.79 8.11
N PRO A 51 19.39 -7.89 8.58
CA PRO A 51 17.96 -8.11 8.48
C PRO A 51 17.48 -7.94 7.04
N ARG A 52 16.45 -8.67 6.73
CA ARG A 52 15.81 -8.56 5.44
C ARG A 52 14.74 -7.46 5.53
N VAL A 53 14.63 -6.65 4.50
CA VAL A 53 13.68 -5.57 4.47
C VAL A 53 12.74 -5.77 3.30
N ARG A 54 11.46 -5.55 3.52
CA ARG A 54 10.46 -5.68 2.48
C ARG A 54 9.60 -4.43 2.46
N VAL A 55 9.38 -3.88 1.27
CA VAL A 55 8.47 -2.75 1.07
C VAL A 55 7.33 -3.27 0.22
N SER A 56 6.11 -3.19 0.71
CA SER A 56 4.95 -3.77 0.06
C SER A 56 3.86 -2.73 -0.10
N THR A 57 3.28 -2.65 -1.29
CA THR A 57 2.16 -1.74 -1.54
C THR A 57 0.97 -2.58 -1.99
N VAL A 58 -0.15 -2.41 -1.33
CA VAL A 58 -1.34 -3.21 -1.56
C VAL A 58 -2.55 -2.33 -1.79
N PHE A 59 -3.54 -2.89 -2.49
CA PHE A 59 -4.86 -2.29 -2.59
C PHE A 59 -5.65 -2.75 -1.38
N LEU A 60 -6.19 -1.79 -0.64
CA LEU A 60 -6.84 -2.12 0.63
C LEU A 60 -8.25 -2.68 0.46
N GLY A 61 -8.96 -2.24 -0.58
CA GLY A 61 -10.31 -2.72 -0.80
C GLY A 61 -11.37 -2.09 0.08
N VAL A 62 -10.96 -1.33 1.07
CA VAL A 62 -11.86 -0.64 1.98
C VAL A 62 -11.31 0.75 2.17
N ASP A 63 -12.21 1.73 2.25
CA ASP A 63 -11.82 3.11 2.43
C ASP A 63 -11.31 3.31 3.85
N TYR A 64 -10.05 3.69 3.98
CA TYR A 64 -9.43 3.89 5.28
C TYR A 64 -9.50 5.32 5.77
N ARG A 65 -10.31 6.19 5.16
CA ARG A 65 -10.50 7.51 5.73
C ARG A 65 -11.26 7.38 7.04
N LEU A 66 -10.73 7.98 8.06
CA LEU A 66 -11.40 7.97 9.34
C LEU A 66 -12.21 9.23 9.58
N LEU A 67 -11.78 10.34 8.99
CA LEU A 67 -12.41 11.63 9.22
C LEU A 67 -12.60 12.34 7.88
N PRO A 68 -13.65 13.16 7.77
CA PRO A 68 -13.87 13.88 6.53
C PRO A 68 -12.71 14.78 6.12
N GLU A 69 -11.94 15.26 7.08
CA GLU A 69 -10.85 16.15 6.74
C GLU A 69 -9.73 15.42 6.05
N GLN A 70 -9.77 14.12 5.96
CA GLN A 70 -8.75 13.39 5.23
C GLN A 70 -8.92 13.50 3.72
N GLY A 71 -9.88 14.27 3.28
CA GLY A 71 -10.03 14.58 1.87
C GLY A 71 -11.25 13.96 1.26
N PRO A 72 -11.56 14.33 0.02
CA PRO A 72 -12.78 13.87 -0.63
C PRO A 72 -12.68 12.50 -1.27
N LEU A 73 -11.47 11.95 -1.41
CA LEU A 73 -11.30 10.67 -2.09
C LEU A 73 -11.03 9.55 -1.10
N PRO A 74 -11.53 8.37 -1.38
CA PRO A 74 -11.28 7.24 -0.46
C PRO A 74 -9.81 6.85 -0.45
N ILE A 75 -9.33 6.40 0.70
CA ILE A 75 -7.97 5.93 0.86
C ILE A 75 -7.97 4.43 0.62
N LEU A 76 -7.41 3.99 -0.50
CA LEU A 76 -7.55 2.62 -0.95
C LEU A 76 -6.24 1.87 -1.16
N TRP A 77 -5.09 2.52 -0.99
CA TRP A 77 -3.80 1.85 -1.14
C TRP A 77 -2.90 2.17 0.03
N GLU A 78 -1.98 1.26 0.31
CA GLU A 78 -1.07 1.44 1.44
C GLU A 78 0.28 0.82 1.14
N THR A 79 1.35 1.54 1.47
CA THR A 79 2.70 1.00 1.46
C THR A 79 3.13 0.77 2.90
N MET A 80 3.75 -0.36 3.17
CA MET A 80 4.26 -0.65 4.49
C MET A 80 5.63 -1.29 4.39
N VAL A 81 6.48 -0.97 5.36
CA VAL A 81 7.85 -1.49 5.43
C VAL A 81 7.91 -2.54 6.52
N PHE A 82 8.53 -3.67 6.22
CA PHE A 82 8.74 -4.75 7.17
C PHE A 82 10.23 -5.00 7.29
N GLY A 83 10.74 -4.82 8.49
CA GLY A 83 12.16 -5.03 8.77
C GLY A 83 12.99 -3.78 8.60
N GLY A 84 14.17 -3.80 9.17
CA GLY A 84 15.11 -2.71 9.01
C GLY A 84 14.80 -1.50 9.86
N PRO A 85 15.54 -0.42 9.64
CA PRO A 85 15.39 0.78 10.46
C PRO A 85 14.03 1.45 10.34
N LEU A 86 13.35 1.28 9.21
CA LEU A 86 12.04 1.89 9.03
C LEU A 86 10.91 0.89 9.21
N ASN A 87 11.17 -0.21 9.91
CA ASN A 87 10.14 -1.21 10.13
C ASN A 87 8.87 -0.56 10.69
N GLY A 88 7.73 -0.84 10.08
CA GLY A 88 6.46 -0.30 10.52
C GLY A 88 6.08 1.01 9.86
N ALA A 89 6.98 1.63 9.10
CA ALA A 89 6.62 2.85 8.39
C ALA A 89 5.53 2.54 7.39
N GLN A 90 4.58 3.44 7.25
CA GLN A 90 3.48 3.23 6.32
C GLN A 90 3.02 4.55 5.74
N GLU A 91 2.49 4.47 4.52
CA GLU A 91 1.89 5.60 3.84
C GLU A 91 0.65 5.11 3.13
N ARG A 92 -0.34 5.97 3.00
CA ARG A 92 -1.59 5.61 2.36
C ARG A 92 -1.90 6.57 1.24
N TYR A 93 -2.64 6.08 0.25
CA TYR A 93 -2.85 6.85 -0.97
C TYR A 93 -4.28 6.71 -1.46
N THR A 94 -4.69 7.69 -2.26
CA THR A 94 -6.03 7.71 -2.83
C THR A 94 -6.06 7.34 -4.30
N SER A 95 -4.91 7.11 -4.93
CA SER A 95 -4.87 6.72 -6.34
C SER A 95 -3.77 5.70 -6.56
N LEU A 96 -3.92 4.91 -7.60
CA LEU A 96 -2.89 3.95 -7.97
C LEU A 96 -1.60 4.68 -8.35
N GLU A 97 -1.73 5.79 -9.04
CA GLU A 97 -0.58 6.54 -9.47
C GLU A 97 0.24 7.01 -8.26
N ASP A 98 -0.44 7.55 -7.26
CA ASP A 98 0.25 7.98 -6.05
C ASP A 98 0.84 6.79 -5.30
N ALA A 99 0.16 5.66 -5.33
CA ALA A 99 0.66 4.47 -4.65
C ALA A 99 1.96 3.97 -5.30
N LEU A 100 2.02 3.99 -6.62
CA LEU A 100 3.23 3.55 -7.30
C LEU A 100 4.39 4.50 -7.03
N ALA A 101 4.12 5.80 -7.08
CA ALA A 101 5.17 6.78 -6.78
C ALA A 101 5.60 6.68 -5.32
N GLY A 102 4.64 6.49 -4.43
CA GLY A 102 4.95 6.38 -3.01
C GLY A 102 5.73 5.13 -2.68
N HIS A 103 5.48 4.05 -3.40
CA HIS A 103 6.26 2.84 -3.21
C HIS A 103 7.73 3.09 -3.52
N GLN A 104 7.99 3.76 -4.65
CA GLN A 104 9.37 4.06 -5.01
C GLN A 104 10.02 5.00 -4.00
N GLU A 105 9.28 5.97 -3.55
CA GLU A 105 9.81 6.90 -2.56
C GLU A 105 10.12 6.18 -1.26
N MET A 106 9.28 5.25 -0.84
CA MET A 106 9.53 4.50 0.37
C MET A 106 10.78 3.64 0.22
N CYS A 107 10.98 3.04 -0.95
CA CYS A 107 12.18 2.26 -1.18
C CYS A 107 13.44 3.14 -1.07
N GLN A 108 13.36 4.37 -1.56
CA GLN A 108 14.49 5.28 -1.44
C GLN A 108 14.75 5.66 0.01
N ARG A 109 13.68 5.86 0.77
CA ARG A 109 13.83 6.18 2.20
C ARG A 109 14.46 5.02 2.95
N VAL A 110 14.05 3.80 2.64
CA VAL A 110 14.62 2.62 3.28
C VAL A 110 16.09 2.52 2.93
N ASN A 111 16.44 2.70 1.66
CA ASN A 111 17.83 2.62 1.25
C ASN A 111 18.66 3.69 1.95
N ALA A 112 18.15 4.90 2.04
CA ALA A 112 18.87 5.97 2.70
C ALA A 112 19.06 5.68 4.18
N ALA A 113 18.03 5.11 4.82
CA ALA A 113 18.12 4.80 6.24
C ALA A 113 19.11 3.68 6.52
N MET A 114 19.33 2.82 5.53
CA MET A 114 20.25 1.71 5.71
C MET A 114 21.68 2.06 5.35
N LEU A 115 21.90 3.19 4.70
CA LEU A 115 23.25 3.56 4.32
C LEU A 115 24.21 3.67 5.50
N PRO A 116 23.81 4.25 6.61
CA PRO A 116 24.74 4.30 7.74
C PRO A 116 25.17 2.93 8.21
N LEU A 117 24.29 1.94 8.07
CA LEU A 117 24.65 0.61 8.49
C LEU A 117 25.59 -0.05 7.54
N LYS A 118 25.54 0.35 6.27
CA LYS A 118 26.39 -0.27 5.29
C LYS A 118 27.70 0.45 5.10
N GLY A 119 27.69 1.72 5.27
CA GLY A 119 28.87 2.45 4.89
C GLY A 119 29.66 3.08 5.95
N THR A 120 29.25 2.91 7.13
CA THR A 120 29.90 3.65 8.12
C THR A 120 31.26 3.29 8.29
N ASN A 121 31.56 2.21 8.00
CA ASN A 121 32.75 1.87 8.25
C ASN A 121 33.60 2.24 7.30
N GLY A 122 33.24 2.63 6.41
CA GLY A 122 34.12 3.05 5.47
C GLY A 122 34.93 4.18 5.85
N GLU A 123 34.64 4.79 6.76
CA GLU A 123 35.40 5.85 7.00
C GLU A 123 36.31 5.70 7.87
#